data_31bbaa0864f4eb2e08227c42ddb0ff21
#
_entry.id   31bbaa0864f4eb2e08227c42ddb0ff21
#
_cell.length_a   1.000
_cell.length_b   1.000
_cell.length_c   1.000
_cell.angle_alpha   90.00
_cell.angle_beta   90.00
_cell.angle_gamma   90.00
#
_symmetry.space_group_name_H-M   'P 1'
#
loop_
_entity.id
_entity.type
_entity.pdbx_description
1 polymer ?
#
loop_
_entity_poly.entity_id
_entity_poly.type
_entity_poly.pdbx_seq_one_letter_code
_entity_poly.pdbx_strand_id
1 'polypeptide(L)'
;SSCTPQPQGTGIPVSPDWSTVTGSMMDHAAPAIPKVRVAMLGLGNRGSSLIEMLEWLVTQGHAEITALCDVQAPYVARAAEKVAAFQSSAPLLLDDASGEAWRQACNPEVADLVVIATPWHLHTTMALHAMEQGLHAASEVPIAYTEADCLALVQTSERTGKHCIMLENCCYNGEELWLLNMVKHGVFGDVTHAECAYLHDLRALLLDATYYHNRWRLREHLERDGNLYTTHGLGPVCMYMDVLRGDNLSHLVSMSSNEAALSKALREADDPELQALAPQVKCGDVNTTLIRTTQGKSILLQFDTHTGRPYSRLNKLCGTGATHYGYPSRLYLDHGPTWDWHRWQDDEAYDAARTEYDHPLWASLKEGITANQQGHGGMDFVMMYRLIRCLNEGVALDLSVYDGALWSLVGVLSERSVAEGNRRIDVPDVSGGSWASKAEHPVFRAV
;
A
#
# COMPACT_ATOMS: atom_id res chain seq x y z
N SER A 1 0.27 31.38 -11.07
CA SER A 1 -0.36 30.93 -12.32
C SER A 1 -1.28 29.77 -12.00
N SER A 2 -2.61 30.04 -12.10
CA SER A 2 -3.68 29.10 -11.84
C SER A 2 -3.67 28.00 -12.91
N CYS A 3 -3.33 26.76 -12.55
CA CYS A 3 -3.67 25.59 -13.35
C CYS A 3 -5.18 25.37 -13.26
N THR A 4 -5.91 25.82 -14.26
CA THR A 4 -7.32 25.45 -14.46
C THR A 4 -7.36 23.99 -14.92
N PRO A 5 -8.15 23.11 -14.28
CA PRO A 5 -8.39 21.77 -14.78
C PRO A 5 -9.11 21.85 -16.12
N GLN A 6 -8.64 21.13 -17.12
CA GLN A 6 -9.40 20.94 -18.35
C GLN A 6 -10.68 20.17 -18.07
N PRO A 7 -11.82 20.48 -18.69
CA PRO A 7 -13.05 19.73 -18.52
C PRO A 7 -12.84 18.30 -19.04
N GLN A 8 -12.99 17.32 -18.15
CA GLN A 8 -13.02 15.91 -18.53
C GLN A 8 -14.22 15.66 -19.43
N GLY A 9 -13.95 15.19 -20.66
CA GLY A 9 -14.97 14.79 -21.60
C GLY A 9 -15.84 13.66 -21.00
N THR A 10 -17.13 13.70 -21.26
CA THR A 10 -18.16 12.73 -20.84
C THR A 10 -18.07 11.40 -21.61
N GLY A 11 -16.89 10.97 -22.00
CA GLY A 11 -16.65 9.66 -22.62
C GLY A 11 -16.22 8.66 -21.56
N ILE A 12 -16.81 7.45 -21.56
CA ILE A 12 -16.31 6.31 -20.79
C ILE A 12 -14.82 6.16 -21.12
N PRO A 13 -13.90 6.19 -20.11
CA PRO A 13 -12.48 6.02 -20.39
C PRO A 13 -12.27 4.66 -21.08
N VAL A 14 -11.69 4.68 -22.26
CA VAL A 14 -11.30 3.44 -22.94
C VAL A 14 -10.17 2.83 -22.12
N SER A 15 -10.33 1.57 -21.69
CA SER A 15 -9.26 0.85 -21.00
C SER A 15 -7.99 0.84 -21.86
N PRO A 16 -6.82 1.14 -21.29
CA PRO A 16 -5.56 1.11 -22.01
C PRO A 16 -5.20 -0.32 -22.45
N ASP A 17 -4.30 -0.43 -23.40
CA ASP A 17 -3.87 -1.72 -23.96
C ASP A 17 -2.80 -2.39 -23.06
N TRP A 18 -3.20 -3.34 -22.28
CA TRP A 18 -2.33 -4.15 -21.40
C TRP A 18 -1.55 -5.25 -22.14
N SER A 19 -1.82 -5.50 -23.41
CA SER A 19 -1.14 -6.54 -24.20
C SER A 19 0.36 -6.33 -24.39
N THR A 20 0.83 -5.10 -24.14
CA THR A 20 2.25 -4.72 -24.24
C THR A 20 3.07 -5.10 -23.01
N VAL A 21 2.44 -5.50 -21.90
CA VAL A 21 3.10 -5.91 -20.68
C VAL A 21 3.73 -7.30 -20.86
N THR A 22 4.99 -7.46 -20.43
CA THR A 22 5.78 -8.66 -20.66
C THR A 22 5.95 -9.56 -19.44
N GLY A 23 5.74 -9.01 -18.23
CA GLY A 23 6.00 -9.72 -16.97
C GLY A 23 7.47 -9.77 -16.56
N SER A 24 8.36 -9.05 -17.25
CA SER A 24 9.81 -9.13 -17.04
C SER A 24 10.30 -8.68 -15.67
N MET A 25 9.47 -7.95 -14.93
CA MET A 25 9.79 -7.53 -13.57
C MET A 25 9.33 -8.50 -12.48
N MET A 26 8.66 -9.61 -12.86
CA MET A 26 8.32 -10.65 -11.90
C MET A 26 9.60 -11.33 -11.39
N ASP A 27 9.81 -11.31 -10.08
CA ASP A 27 11.01 -11.81 -9.42
C ASP A 27 12.34 -11.22 -9.98
N HIS A 28 12.26 -10.03 -10.61
CA HIS A 28 13.44 -9.33 -11.12
C HIS A 28 14.40 -8.97 -9.98
N ALA A 29 15.68 -9.27 -10.18
CA ALA A 29 16.77 -8.90 -9.29
C ALA A 29 17.64 -7.82 -9.97
N ALA A 30 17.63 -6.61 -9.42
CA ALA A 30 18.53 -5.55 -9.87
C ALA A 30 19.94 -5.76 -9.30
N PRO A 31 20.97 -5.15 -9.90
CA PRO A 31 22.33 -5.20 -9.34
C PRO A 31 22.37 -4.75 -7.88
N ALA A 32 23.17 -5.45 -7.06
CA ALA A 32 23.34 -5.16 -5.63
C ALA A 32 23.87 -3.73 -5.42
N ILE A 33 23.33 -3.05 -4.42
CA ILE A 33 23.75 -1.71 -3.99
C ILE A 33 24.20 -1.81 -2.53
N PRO A 34 25.49 -1.90 -2.25
CA PRO A 34 26.00 -2.16 -0.90
C PRO A 34 25.52 -1.16 0.16
N LYS A 35 25.36 0.10 -0.22
CA LYS A 35 24.83 1.17 0.62
C LYS A 35 23.85 2.00 -0.22
N VAL A 36 22.55 1.85 0.02
CA VAL A 36 21.51 2.50 -0.78
C VAL A 36 21.41 3.98 -0.42
N ARG A 37 21.60 4.85 -1.41
CA ARG A 37 21.36 6.28 -1.27
C ARG A 37 19.89 6.59 -1.50
N VAL A 38 19.24 7.18 -0.49
CA VAL A 38 17.80 7.39 -0.44
C VAL A 38 17.46 8.87 -0.54
N ALA A 39 16.68 9.25 -1.53
CA ALA A 39 16.01 10.55 -1.61
C ALA A 39 14.59 10.45 -1.07
N MET A 40 14.21 11.35 -0.15
CA MET A 40 12.88 11.40 0.46
C MET A 40 12.08 12.54 -0.16
N LEU A 41 10.96 12.24 -0.80
CA LEU A 41 10.03 13.21 -1.38
C LEU A 41 8.73 13.23 -0.57
N GLY A 42 8.43 14.38 0.03
CA GLY A 42 7.35 14.52 1.00
C GLY A 42 7.82 14.20 2.43
N LEU A 43 7.84 15.21 3.29
CA LEU A 43 8.39 15.16 4.65
C LEU A 43 7.34 15.50 5.71
N GLY A 44 6.06 15.33 5.36
CA GLY A 44 4.94 15.44 6.27
C GLY A 44 4.92 14.29 7.29
N ASN A 45 3.75 13.99 7.84
CA ASN A 45 3.62 12.96 8.88
C ASN A 45 4.20 11.61 8.43
N ARG A 46 3.83 11.14 7.24
CA ARG A 46 4.27 9.84 6.74
C ARG A 46 5.74 9.82 6.36
N GLY A 47 6.21 10.82 5.61
CA GLY A 47 7.63 10.91 5.23
C GLY A 47 8.55 11.01 6.45
N SER A 48 8.16 11.79 7.45
CA SER A 48 8.88 11.89 8.72
C SER A 48 8.97 10.56 9.47
N SER A 49 7.88 9.79 9.48
CA SER A 49 7.85 8.45 10.08
C SER A 49 8.76 7.47 9.33
N LEU A 50 8.80 7.52 7.99
CA LEU A 50 9.66 6.64 7.19
C LEU A 50 11.16 6.98 7.40
N ILE A 51 11.53 8.23 7.63
CA ILE A 51 12.90 8.62 8.01
C ILE A 51 13.30 7.92 9.32
N GLU A 52 12.42 7.86 10.31
CA GLU A 52 12.70 7.16 11.58
C GLU A 52 12.93 5.67 11.36
N MET A 53 12.21 5.04 10.46
CA MET A 53 12.38 3.62 10.11
C MET A 53 13.71 3.35 9.40
N LEU A 54 14.32 4.35 8.76
CA LEU A 54 15.62 4.23 8.10
C LEU A 54 16.81 4.39 9.08
N GLU A 55 16.61 4.96 10.26
CA GLU A 55 17.68 5.26 11.23
C GLU A 55 18.58 4.03 11.50
N TRP A 56 17.99 2.89 11.84
CA TRP A 56 18.74 1.67 12.10
C TRP A 56 19.55 1.23 10.85
N LEU A 57 18.94 1.27 9.68
CA LEU A 57 19.59 0.89 8.42
C LEU A 57 20.77 1.81 8.07
N VAL A 58 20.63 3.09 8.35
CA VAL A 58 21.71 4.08 8.17
C VAL A 58 22.84 3.83 9.17
N THR A 59 22.54 3.61 10.44
CA THR A 59 23.54 3.36 11.48
C THR A 59 24.29 2.05 11.27
N GLN A 60 23.68 1.06 10.65
CA GLN A 60 24.31 -0.20 10.25
C GLN A 60 25.06 -0.09 8.90
N GLY A 61 25.02 1.04 8.22
CA GLY A 61 25.71 1.25 6.95
C GLY A 61 25.01 0.68 5.71
N HIS A 62 23.75 0.27 5.84
CA HIS A 62 22.95 -0.29 4.74
C HIS A 62 22.35 0.77 3.83
N ALA A 63 22.14 1.97 4.35
CA ALA A 63 21.53 3.08 3.63
C ALA A 63 22.17 4.42 4.03
N GLU A 64 21.89 5.45 3.24
CA GLU A 64 22.22 6.84 3.52
C GLU A 64 21.11 7.73 2.97
N ILE A 65 20.60 8.66 3.75
CA ILE A 65 19.62 9.64 3.28
C ILE A 65 20.40 10.77 2.60
N THR A 66 20.24 10.91 1.29
CA THR A 66 21.04 11.81 0.45
C THR A 66 20.31 13.04 -0.05
N ALA A 67 18.96 13.04 0.00
CA ALA A 67 18.15 14.21 -0.32
C ALA A 67 16.87 14.22 0.50
N LEU A 68 16.43 15.43 0.88
CA LEU A 68 15.20 15.71 1.58
C LEU A 68 14.46 16.80 0.80
N CYS A 69 13.24 16.51 0.36
CA CYS A 69 12.45 17.43 -0.48
C CYS A 69 11.01 17.56 0.02
N ASP A 70 10.58 18.79 0.23
CA ASP A 70 9.18 19.16 0.50
C ASP A 70 8.93 20.59 -0.01
N VAL A 71 7.69 20.91 -0.33
CA VAL A 71 7.28 22.28 -0.69
C VAL A 71 7.23 23.20 0.53
N GLN A 72 7.31 22.65 1.73
CA GLN A 72 7.27 23.38 2.99
C GLN A 72 8.64 23.39 3.66
N ALA A 73 9.33 24.53 3.64
CA ALA A 73 10.65 24.72 4.25
C ALA A 73 10.73 24.25 5.73
N PRO A 74 9.72 24.44 6.61
CA PRO A 74 9.77 23.94 7.97
C PRO A 74 9.83 22.40 8.06
N TYR A 75 9.26 21.68 7.10
CA TYR A 75 9.32 20.21 7.07
C TYR A 75 10.70 19.74 6.66
N VAL A 76 11.35 20.42 5.68
CA VAL A 76 12.72 20.13 5.28
C VAL A 76 13.69 20.36 6.44
N ALA A 77 13.58 21.49 7.15
CA ALA A 77 14.41 21.81 8.31
C ALA A 77 14.29 20.77 9.42
N ARG A 78 13.06 20.40 9.80
CA ARG A 78 12.79 19.37 10.81
C ARG A 78 13.34 17.99 10.41
N ALA A 79 13.19 17.61 9.14
CA ALA A 79 13.72 16.35 8.63
C ALA A 79 15.25 16.35 8.64
N ALA A 80 15.90 17.47 8.28
CA ALA A 80 17.35 17.62 8.33
C ALA A 80 17.90 17.48 9.76
N GLU A 81 17.24 18.10 10.74
CA GLU A 81 17.61 17.93 12.16
C GLU A 81 17.50 16.47 12.61
N LYS A 82 16.42 15.80 12.22
CA LYS A 82 16.20 14.39 12.52
C LYS A 82 17.29 13.51 11.92
N VAL A 83 17.63 13.70 10.66
CA VAL A 83 18.70 12.95 9.98
C VAL A 83 20.06 13.23 10.62
N ALA A 84 20.37 14.47 10.97
CA ALA A 84 21.62 14.83 11.62
C ALA A 84 21.85 14.15 12.97
N ALA A 85 20.81 13.66 13.62
CA ALA A 85 20.92 12.95 14.89
C ALA A 85 21.57 11.55 14.74
N PHE A 86 21.51 10.93 13.55
CA PHE A 86 22.04 9.58 13.32
C PHE A 86 22.95 9.45 12.08
N GLN A 87 23.07 10.49 11.26
CA GLN A 87 23.88 10.51 10.06
C GLN A 87 24.81 11.72 10.04
N SER A 88 26.11 11.50 9.77
CA SER A 88 27.11 12.58 9.76
C SER A 88 27.14 13.35 8.44
N SER A 89 26.84 12.69 7.31
CA SER A 89 26.76 13.34 6.00
C SER A 89 25.46 14.13 5.87
N ALA A 90 25.55 15.37 5.40
CA ALA A 90 24.38 16.22 5.21
C ALA A 90 23.69 15.87 3.88
N PRO A 91 22.34 15.62 3.88
CA PRO A 91 21.59 15.45 2.64
C PRO A 91 21.44 16.77 1.87
N LEU A 92 21.18 16.67 0.57
CA LEU A 92 20.71 17.79 -0.25
C LEU A 92 19.34 18.24 0.26
N LEU A 93 19.19 19.53 0.55
CA LEU A 93 17.93 20.10 1.05
C LEU A 93 17.20 20.85 -0.07
N LEU A 94 15.95 20.48 -0.33
CA LEU A 94 15.13 21.02 -1.42
C LEU A 94 13.76 21.45 -0.83
N ASP A 95 13.61 22.75 -0.61
CA ASP A 95 12.45 23.37 0.04
C ASP A 95 11.66 24.30 -0.90
N ASP A 96 11.65 23.96 -2.18
CA ASP A 96 11.04 24.77 -3.23
C ASP A 96 9.49 24.74 -3.19
N ALA A 97 8.90 25.85 -2.79
CA ALA A 97 7.45 26.06 -2.82
C ALA A 97 6.85 26.03 -4.25
N SER A 98 7.65 26.12 -5.31
CA SER A 98 7.17 25.94 -6.69
C SER A 98 6.70 24.50 -6.97
N GLY A 99 7.19 23.54 -6.20
CA GLY A 99 6.85 22.13 -6.31
C GLY A 99 7.59 21.38 -7.43
N GLU A 100 8.67 21.93 -7.98
CA GLU A 100 9.46 21.31 -9.05
C GLU A 100 10.86 20.85 -8.62
N ALA A 101 11.35 21.30 -7.45
CA ALA A 101 12.71 21.01 -6.99
C ALA A 101 12.95 19.50 -6.74
N TRP A 102 11.93 18.70 -6.52
CA TRP A 102 12.03 17.25 -6.34
C TRP A 102 12.74 16.54 -7.52
N ARG A 103 12.71 17.13 -8.72
CA ARG A 103 13.42 16.59 -9.89
C ARG A 103 14.94 16.57 -9.69
N GLN A 104 15.47 17.46 -8.89
CA GLN A 104 16.90 17.50 -8.56
C GLN A 104 17.30 16.30 -7.67
N ALA A 105 16.40 15.80 -6.85
CA ALA A 105 16.60 14.59 -6.06
C ALA A 105 16.58 13.31 -6.92
N CYS A 106 15.86 13.32 -8.03
CA CYS A 106 15.77 12.23 -8.99
C CYS A 106 16.99 12.22 -9.95
N ASN A 107 18.18 12.10 -9.40
CA ASN A 107 19.45 12.12 -10.12
C ASN A 107 20.32 10.94 -9.63
N PRO A 108 20.87 10.09 -10.52
CA PRO A 108 21.72 8.97 -10.14
C PRO A 108 23.03 9.39 -9.43
N GLU A 109 23.43 10.65 -9.55
CA GLU A 109 24.54 11.21 -8.76
C GLU A 109 24.14 11.51 -7.31
N VAL A 110 22.83 11.68 -7.06
CA VAL A 110 22.28 12.00 -5.74
C VAL A 110 21.79 10.76 -5.03
N ALA A 111 21.01 9.90 -5.72
CA ALA A 111 20.32 8.79 -5.07
C ALA A 111 20.28 7.52 -5.96
N ASP A 112 20.00 6.38 -5.32
CA ASP A 112 19.72 5.10 -5.96
C ASP A 112 18.24 4.75 -5.88
N LEU A 113 17.58 5.23 -4.82
CA LEU A 113 16.19 4.99 -4.48
C LEU A 113 15.49 6.30 -4.14
N VAL A 114 14.32 6.52 -4.72
CA VAL A 114 13.42 7.63 -4.36
C VAL A 114 12.25 7.07 -3.57
N VAL A 115 12.04 7.56 -2.35
CA VAL A 115 10.89 7.26 -1.51
C VAL A 115 9.88 8.41 -1.61
N ILE A 116 8.66 8.10 -2.01
CA ILE A 116 7.61 9.07 -2.34
C ILE A 116 6.50 8.98 -1.29
N ALA A 117 6.37 10.04 -0.47
CA ALA A 117 5.35 10.17 0.57
C ALA A 117 4.59 11.53 0.44
N THR A 118 4.35 11.92 -0.78
CA THR A 118 3.62 13.13 -1.21
C THR A 118 2.11 12.85 -1.29
N PRO A 119 1.25 13.84 -1.60
CA PRO A 119 -0.16 13.58 -1.93
C PRO A 119 -0.32 12.62 -3.13
N TRP A 120 -1.43 11.88 -3.14
CA TRP A 120 -1.65 10.78 -4.09
C TRP A 120 -1.46 11.14 -5.57
N HIS A 121 -1.91 12.34 -5.98
CA HIS A 121 -1.83 12.78 -7.37
C HIS A 121 -0.39 12.98 -7.89
N LEU A 122 0.61 12.97 -7.01
CA LEU A 122 2.02 13.11 -7.37
C LEU A 122 2.75 11.76 -7.43
N HIS A 123 2.19 10.70 -6.87
CA HIS A 123 2.89 9.41 -6.75
C HIS A 123 3.37 8.88 -8.10
N THR A 124 2.48 8.75 -9.07
CA THR A 124 2.83 8.23 -10.39
C THR A 124 3.85 9.10 -11.11
N THR A 125 3.63 10.42 -11.15
CA THR A 125 4.52 11.36 -11.84
C THR A 125 5.94 11.28 -11.29
N MET A 126 6.09 11.23 -9.97
CA MET A 126 7.40 11.15 -9.32
C MET A 126 8.07 9.78 -9.54
N ALA A 127 7.30 8.68 -9.45
CA ALA A 127 7.83 7.34 -9.69
C ALA A 127 8.29 7.13 -11.14
N LEU A 128 7.50 7.57 -12.11
CA LEU A 128 7.86 7.52 -13.52
C LEU A 128 9.15 8.28 -13.80
N HIS A 129 9.24 9.52 -13.30
CA HIS A 129 10.43 10.34 -13.50
C HIS A 129 11.67 9.71 -12.85
N ALA A 130 11.56 9.20 -11.63
CA ALA A 130 12.66 8.52 -10.95
C ALA A 130 13.20 7.34 -11.78
N MET A 131 12.32 6.47 -12.26
CA MET A 131 12.72 5.32 -13.09
C MET A 131 13.34 5.75 -14.42
N GLU A 132 12.80 6.79 -15.07
CA GLU A 132 13.37 7.36 -16.31
C GLU A 132 14.79 7.92 -16.11
N GLN A 133 15.07 8.44 -14.91
CA GLN A 133 16.41 8.92 -14.55
C GLN A 133 17.35 7.79 -14.08
N GLY A 134 16.87 6.55 -14.07
CA GLY A 134 17.67 5.37 -13.70
C GLY A 134 17.69 5.05 -12.21
N LEU A 135 16.75 5.56 -11.41
CA LEU A 135 16.60 5.27 -9.99
C LEU A 135 15.49 4.25 -9.76
N HIS A 136 15.57 3.51 -8.66
CA HIS A 136 14.44 2.77 -8.13
C HIS A 136 13.44 3.72 -7.47
N ALA A 137 12.16 3.36 -7.50
CA ALA A 137 11.07 4.12 -6.89
C ALA A 137 10.34 3.27 -5.84
N ALA A 138 10.06 3.87 -4.69
CA ALA A 138 9.20 3.30 -3.66
C ALA A 138 8.15 4.36 -3.28
N SER A 139 6.89 4.09 -3.59
CA SER A 139 5.80 5.04 -3.37
C SER A 139 4.87 4.56 -2.27
N GLU A 140 4.42 5.50 -1.45
CA GLU A 140 3.30 5.29 -0.55
C GLU A 140 2.03 4.92 -1.34
N VAL A 141 1.08 4.36 -0.62
CA VAL A 141 -0.19 3.86 -1.15
C VAL A 141 -1.20 4.99 -1.39
N PRO A 142 -2.03 4.88 -2.44
CA PRO A 142 -1.93 3.99 -3.59
C PRO A 142 -0.80 4.43 -4.51
N ILE A 143 -0.24 3.50 -5.28
CA ILE A 143 0.86 3.86 -6.20
C ILE A 143 0.35 4.68 -7.40
N ALA A 144 -0.91 4.45 -7.77
CA ALA A 144 -1.63 5.18 -8.81
C ALA A 144 -3.15 5.12 -8.55
N TYR A 145 -3.92 6.00 -9.18
CA TYR A 145 -5.39 5.96 -9.12
C TYR A 145 -6.07 6.27 -10.48
N THR A 146 -5.37 5.99 -11.55
CA THR A 146 -5.95 5.87 -12.90
C THR A 146 -5.43 4.59 -13.56
N GLU A 147 -6.20 3.98 -14.44
CA GLU A 147 -5.79 2.77 -15.15
C GLU A 147 -4.58 3.03 -16.04
N ALA A 148 -4.55 4.19 -16.72
CA ALA A 148 -3.43 4.61 -17.55
C ALA A 148 -2.13 4.76 -16.76
N ASP A 149 -2.20 5.31 -15.55
CA ASP A 149 -1.04 5.46 -14.67
C ASP A 149 -0.52 4.12 -14.17
N CYS A 150 -1.41 3.19 -13.82
CA CYS A 150 -1.01 1.83 -13.47
C CYS A 150 -0.23 1.16 -14.61
N LEU A 151 -0.72 1.26 -15.84
CA LEU A 151 -0.03 0.72 -17.01
C LEU A 151 1.31 1.43 -17.26
N ALA A 152 1.35 2.76 -17.16
CA ALA A 152 2.57 3.52 -17.36
C ALA A 152 3.68 3.14 -16.37
N LEU A 153 3.34 2.92 -15.11
CA LEU A 153 4.29 2.44 -14.11
C LEU A 153 4.86 1.07 -14.46
N VAL A 154 4.00 0.12 -14.85
CA VAL A 154 4.42 -1.21 -15.27
C VAL A 154 5.34 -1.14 -16.49
N GLN A 155 4.92 -0.47 -17.54
CA GLN A 155 5.71 -0.34 -18.78
C GLN A 155 7.06 0.35 -18.55
N THR A 156 7.10 1.37 -17.69
CA THR A 156 8.34 2.10 -17.40
C THR A 156 9.28 1.24 -16.57
N SER A 157 8.78 0.51 -15.57
CA SER A 157 9.57 -0.42 -14.80
C SER A 157 10.17 -1.53 -15.69
N GLU A 158 9.37 -2.13 -16.57
CA GLU A 158 9.86 -3.15 -17.53
C GLU A 158 10.92 -2.60 -18.48
N ARG A 159 10.69 -1.42 -19.04
CA ARG A 159 11.62 -0.80 -20.01
C ARG A 159 12.94 -0.37 -19.37
N THR A 160 12.91 0.15 -18.15
CA THR A 160 14.10 0.66 -17.45
C THR A 160 14.82 -0.40 -16.63
N GLY A 161 14.17 -1.51 -16.31
CA GLY A 161 14.66 -2.52 -15.36
C GLY A 161 14.76 -1.99 -13.92
N LYS A 162 14.06 -0.89 -13.60
CA LYS A 162 14.06 -0.31 -12.26
C LYS A 162 12.87 -0.78 -11.46
N HIS A 163 13.10 -1.10 -10.21
CA HIS A 163 12.01 -1.42 -9.29
C HIS A 163 11.10 -0.21 -9.10
N CYS A 164 9.80 -0.49 -9.08
CA CYS A 164 8.77 0.44 -8.63
C CYS A 164 7.90 -0.30 -7.61
N ILE A 165 8.18 -0.12 -6.35
CA ILE A 165 7.49 -0.80 -5.26
C ILE A 165 6.47 0.11 -4.61
N MET A 166 5.31 -0.43 -4.27
CA MET A 166 4.37 0.23 -3.37
C MET A 166 4.69 -0.12 -1.92
N LEU A 167 4.75 0.87 -1.05
CA LEU A 167 5.07 0.71 0.37
C LEU A 167 3.81 0.25 1.15
N GLU A 168 3.34 -0.96 0.84
CA GLU A 168 2.21 -1.56 1.53
C GLU A 168 2.66 -2.23 2.84
N ASN A 169 2.65 -1.45 3.91
CA ASN A 169 3.15 -1.86 5.22
C ASN A 169 2.35 -3.00 5.87
N CYS A 170 1.06 -3.12 5.56
CA CYS A 170 0.22 -4.16 6.15
C CYS A 170 0.63 -5.58 5.74
N CYS A 171 1.32 -5.73 4.60
CA CYS A 171 1.93 -7.01 4.20
C CYS A 171 3.05 -7.46 5.15
N TYR A 172 3.56 -6.58 5.98
CA TYR A 172 4.68 -6.83 6.90
C TYR A 172 4.27 -6.82 8.38
N ASN A 173 2.97 -6.75 8.67
CA ASN A 173 2.51 -6.87 10.05
C ASN A 173 2.64 -8.31 10.56
N GLY A 174 2.94 -8.46 11.85
CA GLY A 174 3.17 -9.77 12.44
C GLY A 174 2.01 -10.74 12.30
N GLU A 175 0.77 -10.26 12.37
CA GLU A 175 -0.42 -11.10 12.19
C GLU A 175 -0.58 -11.56 10.73
N GLU A 176 -0.43 -10.66 9.77
CA GLU A 176 -0.52 -10.99 8.35
C GLU A 176 0.60 -11.94 7.91
N LEU A 177 1.82 -11.73 8.39
CA LEU A 177 2.94 -12.66 8.14
C LEU A 177 2.71 -14.03 8.79
N TRP A 178 2.14 -14.07 10.00
CA TRP A 178 1.76 -15.31 10.65
C TRP A 178 0.72 -16.10 9.84
N LEU A 179 -0.34 -15.43 9.36
CA LEU A 179 -1.34 -16.06 8.50
C LEU A 179 -0.73 -16.58 7.20
N LEU A 180 0.13 -15.79 6.56
CA LEU A 180 0.83 -16.19 5.36
C LEU A 180 1.69 -17.43 5.60
N ASN A 181 2.37 -17.49 6.74
CA ASN A 181 3.19 -18.66 7.12
C ASN A 181 2.33 -19.90 7.38
N MET A 182 1.15 -19.75 8.02
CA MET A 182 0.20 -20.85 8.17
C MET A 182 -0.33 -21.35 6.81
N VAL A 183 -0.65 -20.46 5.89
CA VAL A 183 -1.07 -20.82 4.53
C VAL A 183 0.03 -21.62 3.84
N LYS A 184 1.28 -21.16 3.90
CA LYS A 184 2.44 -21.84 3.35
C LYS A 184 2.62 -23.26 3.90
N HIS A 185 2.34 -23.48 5.17
CA HIS A 185 2.43 -24.79 5.82
C HIS A 185 1.15 -25.63 5.69
N GLY A 186 0.19 -25.20 4.87
CA GLY A 186 -1.01 -25.96 4.56
C GLY A 186 -2.07 -26.00 5.65
N VAL A 187 -1.95 -25.17 6.71
CA VAL A 187 -2.90 -25.14 7.84
C VAL A 187 -4.31 -24.81 7.38
N PHE A 188 -4.43 -23.90 6.41
CA PHE A 188 -5.74 -23.51 5.85
C PHE A 188 -6.26 -24.50 4.81
N GLY A 189 -5.46 -25.48 4.36
CA GLY A 189 -5.84 -26.34 3.24
C GLY A 189 -6.08 -25.50 1.97
N ASP A 190 -7.17 -25.78 1.24
CA ASP A 190 -7.56 -24.98 0.08
C ASP A 190 -8.25 -23.69 0.53
N VAL A 191 -7.59 -22.57 0.32
CA VAL A 191 -8.16 -21.23 0.60
C VAL A 191 -9.27 -20.94 -0.41
N THR A 192 -10.44 -20.52 0.08
CA THR A 192 -11.63 -20.30 -0.75
C THR A 192 -12.16 -18.88 -0.73
N HIS A 193 -12.03 -18.18 0.40
CA HIS A 193 -12.63 -16.87 0.61
C HIS A 193 -11.81 -16.01 1.57
N ALA A 194 -11.83 -14.71 1.35
CA ALA A 194 -11.31 -13.74 2.29
C ALA A 194 -12.22 -12.51 2.39
N GLU A 195 -12.18 -11.86 3.56
CA GLU A 195 -12.78 -10.54 3.76
C GLU A 195 -11.71 -9.59 4.27
N CYS A 196 -11.56 -8.46 3.61
CA CYS A 196 -10.56 -7.46 3.95
C CYS A 196 -11.11 -6.05 3.80
N ALA A 197 -10.43 -5.07 4.38
CA ALA A 197 -10.96 -3.72 4.40
C ALA A 197 -9.91 -2.67 4.78
N TYR A 198 -10.29 -1.41 4.59
CA TYR A 198 -9.77 -0.27 5.32
C TYR A 198 -10.93 0.48 5.96
N LEU A 199 -11.17 0.21 7.23
CA LEU A 199 -12.23 0.79 8.04
C LEU A 199 -11.58 1.64 9.12
N HIS A 200 -11.59 2.96 8.94
CA HIS A 200 -10.83 3.89 9.79
C HIS A 200 -11.53 5.25 9.82
N ASP A 201 -12.09 5.64 10.93
CA ASP A 201 -12.69 6.97 11.06
C ASP A 201 -11.63 8.06 10.87
N LEU A 202 -11.63 8.69 9.72
CA LEU A 202 -10.71 9.77 9.36
C LEU A 202 -11.36 11.14 9.36
N ARG A 203 -12.61 11.29 9.79
CA ARG A 203 -13.34 12.57 9.67
C ARG A 203 -12.56 13.73 10.26
N ALA A 204 -12.05 13.61 11.48
CA ALA A 204 -11.26 14.66 12.12
C ALA A 204 -10.01 15.03 11.31
N LEU A 205 -9.31 14.05 10.76
CA LEU A 205 -8.09 14.26 9.97
C LEU A 205 -8.39 14.83 8.57
N LEU A 206 -9.50 14.43 7.95
CA LEU A 206 -9.92 14.96 6.64
C LEU A 206 -10.26 16.47 6.73
N LEU A 207 -10.81 16.91 7.85
CA LEU A 207 -11.17 18.30 8.07
C LEU A 207 -9.96 19.17 8.49
N ASP A 208 -8.88 18.56 8.96
CA ASP A 208 -7.67 19.27 9.39
C ASP A 208 -6.84 19.73 8.17
N ALA A 209 -6.56 21.03 8.09
CA ALA A 209 -5.81 21.64 7.00
C ALA A 209 -4.30 21.39 7.09
N THR A 210 -3.80 20.98 8.26
CA THR A 210 -2.36 20.77 8.51
C THR A 210 -1.99 19.30 8.42
N TYR A 211 -2.80 18.39 8.92
CA TYR A 211 -2.54 16.97 8.86
C TYR A 211 -2.45 16.48 7.40
N TYR A 212 -3.45 16.76 6.60
CA TYR A 212 -3.39 16.63 5.14
C TYR A 212 -3.27 18.03 4.54
N HIS A 213 -2.06 18.45 4.24
CA HIS A 213 -1.76 19.80 3.77
C HIS A 213 -2.81 20.32 2.77
N ASN A 214 -3.44 21.45 3.08
CA ASN A 214 -4.55 22.04 2.31
C ASN A 214 -5.72 21.05 2.09
N ARG A 215 -5.94 20.11 2.99
CA ARG A 215 -7.03 19.11 2.91
C ARG A 215 -7.06 18.35 1.60
N TRP A 216 -5.88 18.01 1.04
CA TRP A 216 -5.81 17.35 -0.27
C TRP A 216 -6.59 16.03 -0.29
N ARG A 217 -6.60 15.27 0.83
CA ARG A 217 -7.30 13.99 0.88
C ARG A 217 -8.82 14.16 0.96
N LEU A 218 -9.33 15.22 1.60
CA LEU A 218 -10.75 15.53 1.61
C LEU A 218 -11.29 15.72 0.18
N ARG A 219 -10.52 16.36 -0.70
CA ARG A 219 -10.92 16.61 -2.10
C ARG A 219 -11.20 15.31 -2.84
N GLU A 220 -10.45 14.24 -2.58
CA GLU A 220 -10.69 12.92 -3.18
C GLU A 220 -12.11 12.42 -2.87
N HIS A 221 -12.62 12.69 -1.66
CA HIS A 221 -13.97 12.30 -1.23
C HIS A 221 -15.09 13.20 -1.81
N LEU A 222 -14.74 14.41 -2.25
CA LEU A 222 -15.68 15.31 -2.93
C LEU A 222 -15.84 14.96 -4.41
N GLU A 223 -14.82 14.38 -5.02
CA GLU A 223 -14.73 14.18 -6.46
C GLU A 223 -15.00 12.72 -6.89
N ARG A 224 -14.76 11.73 -6.01
CA ARG A 224 -14.70 10.31 -6.33
C ARG A 224 -15.64 9.50 -5.45
N ASP A 225 -16.17 8.39 -6.00
CA ASP A 225 -16.99 7.41 -5.27
C ASP A 225 -16.59 5.99 -5.64
N GLY A 226 -16.25 5.20 -4.65
CA GLY A 226 -15.77 3.83 -4.77
C GLY A 226 -14.91 3.44 -3.59
N ASN A 227 -14.04 2.46 -3.76
CA ASN A 227 -13.01 2.15 -2.77
C ASN A 227 -11.75 2.99 -3.05
N LEU A 228 -11.55 4.05 -2.28
CA LEU A 228 -10.42 4.96 -2.46
C LEU A 228 -9.13 4.47 -1.78
N TYR A 229 -9.18 3.33 -1.06
CA TYR A 229 -8.01 2.84 -0.31
C TYR A 229 -8.04 1.32 -0.17
N THR A 230 -7.70 0.61 -1.24
CA THR A 230 -7.86 -0.86 -1.35
C THR A 230 -6.72 -1.64 -0.70
N THR A 231 -5.52 -1.06 -0.66
CA THR A 231 -4.27 -1.82 -0.61
C THR A 231 -3.98 -2.45 0.76
N HIS A 232 -4.34 -1.78 1.86
CA HIS A 232 -4.11 -2.29 3.22
C HIS A 232 -4.86 -3.59 3.53
N GLY A 233 -6.07 -3.73 3.00
CA GLY A 233 -6.82 -4.98 3.11
C GLY A 233 -6.40 -5.98 2.04
N LEU A 234 -6.35 -5.53 0.79
CA LEU A 234 -6.19 -6.41 -0.37
C LEU A 234 -4.78 -6.99 -0.48
N GLY A 235 -3.73 -6.23 -0.15
CA GLY A 235 -2.34 -6.69 -0.28
C GLY A 235 -2.08 -8.00 0.45
N PRO A 236 -2.29 -8.08 1.77
CA PRO A 236 -2.11 -9.33 2.51
C PRO A 236 -2.96 -10.48 1.97
N VAL A 237 -4.22 -10.23 1.62
CA VAL A 237 -5.12 -11.26 1.07
C VAL A 237 -4.62 -11.79 -0.27
N CYS A 238 -4.12 -10.93 -1.15
CA CYS A 238 -3.49 -11.36 -2.40
C CYS A 238 -2.29 -12.27 -2.16
N MET A 239 -1.50 -12.01 -1.11
CA MET A 239 -0.40 -12.89 -0.73
C MET A 239 -0.91 -14.25 -0.23
N TYR A 240 -1.95 -14.29 0.61
CA TYR A 240 -2.54 -15.55 1.09
C TYR A 240 -3.12 -16.41 -0.03
N MET A 241 -3.62 -15.77 -1.09
CA MET A 241 -4.31 -16.42 -2.21
C MET A 241 -3.41 -16.71 -3.41
N ASP A 242 -2.10 -16.50 -3.31
CA ASP A 242 -1.14 -16.66 -4.41
C ASP A 242 -1.48 -15.80 -5.65
N VAL A 243 -2.11 -14.65 -5.47
CA VAL A 243 -2.39 -13.72 -6.58
C VAL A 243 -1.07 -13.21 -7.15
N LEU A 244 -0.93 -13.24 -8.47
CA LEU A 244 0.31 -13.05 -9.24
C LEU A 244 1.36 -14.16 -9.07
N ARG A 245 1.04 -15.27 -8.38
CA ARG A 245 1.95 -16.41 -8.13
C ARG A 245 1.24 -17.75 -8.25
N GLY A 246 0.39 -17.91 -9.26
CA GLY A 246 -0.43 -19.09 -9.54
C GLY A 246 -1.92 -18.80 -9.64
N ASP A 247 -2.35 -17.61 -9.20
CA ASP A 247 -3.71 -17.10 -9.37
C ASP A 247 -3.66 -15.63 -9.82
N ASN A 248 -4.79 -15.07 -10.21
CA ASN A 248 -4.92 -13.67 -10.59
C ASN A 248 -6.35 -13.16 -10.28
N LEU A 249 -6.53 -11.85 -10.25
CA LEU A 249 -7.88 -11.28 -10.15
C LEU A 249 -8.56 -11.33 -11.52
N SER A 250 -9.80 -11.78 -11.54
CA SER A 250 -10.58 -11.97 -12.78
C SER A 250 -11.54 -10.80 -13.03
N HIS A 251 -12.41 -10.53 -12.09
CA HIS A 251 -13.42 -9.47 -12.20
C HIS A 251 -13.91 -9.02 -10.84
N LEU A 252 -14.56 -7.88 -10.80
CA LEU A 252 -15.17 -7.33 -9.60
C LEU A 252 -16.54 -6.69 -9.87
N VAL A 253 -17.30 -6.53 -8.77
CA VAL A 253 -18.52 -5.73 -8.68
C VAL A 253 -18.41 -4.86 -7.46
N SER A 254 -18.73 -3.57 -7.56
CA SER A 254 -18.63 -2.63 -6.44
C SER A 254 -19.90 -1.82 -6.26
N MET A 255 -20.23 -1.54 -5.00
CA MET A 255 -21.38 -0.73 -4.60
C MET A 255 -20.98 0.17 -3.43
N SER A 256 -21.34 1.45 -3.51
CA SER A 256 -21.25 2.38 -2.39
C SER A 256 -22.61 2.56 -1.73
N SER A 257 -22.63 2.69 -0.40
CA SER A 257 -23.80 3.15 0.34
C SER A 257 -24.08 4.63 0.02
N ASN A 258 -25.22 5.13 0.50
CA ASN A 258 -25.41 6.58 0.53
C ASN A 258 -24.31 7.26 1.38
N GLU A 259 -24.04 8.51 1.06
CA GLU A 259 -23.23 9.41 1.85
C GLU A 259 -24.10 10.05 2.94
N ALA A 260 -23.61 10.17 4.17
CA ALA A 260 -24.28 10.85 5.29
C ALA A 260 -23.29 11.35 6.36
N ALA A 261 -22.27 10.57 6.69
CA ALA A 261 -21.44 10.82 7.87
C ALA A 261 -20.42 11.95 7.66
N LEU A 262 -19.78 12.01 6.48
CA LEU A 262 -18.81 13.07 6.20
C LEU A 262 -19.50 14.43 5.99
N SER A 263 -20.59 14.49 5.24
CA SER A 263 -21.36 15.73 5.07
C SER A 263 -21.94 16.23 6.39
N LYS A 264 -22.33 15.34 7.28
CA LYS A 264 -22.74 15.72 8.66
C LYS A 264 -21.57 16.40 9.38
N ALA A 265 -20.38 15.78 9.40
CA ALA A 265 -19.19 16.33 10.05
C ALA A 265 -18.81 17.72 9.47
N LEU A 266 -18.89 17.86 8.14
CA LEU A 266 -18.64 19.14 7.47
C LEU A 266 -19.66 20.22 7.88
N ARG A 267 -20.96 19.91 7.97
CA ARG A 267 -21.99 20.85 8.41
C ARG A 267 -21.81 21.28 9.87
N GLU A 268 -21.28 20.41 10.70
CA GLU A 268 -21.07 20.65 12.13
C GLU A 268 -19.71 21.29 12.44
N ALA A 269 -18.85 21.51 11.46
CA ALA A 269 -17.58 22.18 11.63
C ALA A 269 -17.77 23.68 11.94
N ASP A 270 -16.87 24.26 12.71
CA ASP A 270 -16.89 25.70 13.03
C ASP A 270 -16.43 26.58 11.85
N ASP A 271 -15.89 25.99 10.79
CA ASP A 271 -15.36 26.68 9.62
C ASP A 271 -16.43 26.76 8.51
N PRO A 272 -16.90 27.97 8.13
CA PRO A 272 -17.88 28.14 7.06
C PRO A 272 -17.42 27.61 5.70
N GLU A 273 -16.11 27.57 5.43
CA GLU A 273 -15.58 27.00 4.19
C GLU A 273 -15.81 25.50 4.16
N LEU A 274 -15.61 24.80 5.28
CA LEU A 274 -15.92 23.38 5.41
C LEU A 274 -17.41 23.09 5.29
N GLN A 275 -18.26 23.93 5.93
CA GLN A 275 -19.72 23.77 5.83
C GLN A 275 -20.21 23.86 4.39
N ALA A 276 -19.60 24.74 3.57
CA ALA A 276 -19.93 24.91 2.16
C ALA A 276 -19.55 23.68 1.29
N LEU A 277 -18.66 22.82 1.76
CA LEU A 277 -18.26 21.59 1.06
C LEU A 277 -19.25 20.42 1.30
N ALA A 278 -20.07 20.48 2.35
CA ALA A 278 -20.95 19.38 2.73
C ALA A 278 -21.83 18.85 1.58
N PRO A 279 -22.50 19.66 0.76
CA PRO A 279 -23.29 19.17 -0.36
C PRO A 279 -22.49 18.63 -1.54
N GLN A 280 -21.16 18.77 -1.51
CA GLN A 280 -20.26 18.32 -2.58
C GLN A 280 -19.72 16.91 -2.34
N VAL A 281 -19.92 16.32 -1.15
CA VAL A 281 -19.42 14.98 -0.86
C VAL A 281 -20.05 13.96 -1.81
N LYS A 282 -19.21 13.28 -2.58
CA LYS A 282 -19.61 12.28 -3.56
C LYS A 282 -19.39 10.86 -3.08
N CYS A 283 -18.31 10.64 -2.33
CA CYS A 283 -17.94 9.32 -1.82
C CYS A 283 -18.99 8.79 -0.84
N GLY A 284 -19.58 7.64 -1.09
CA GLY A 284 -20.46 6.96 -0.15
C GLY A 284 -19.74 6.60 1.15
N ASP A 285 -20.49 6.42 2.24
CA ASP A 285 -19.88 6.14 3.55
C ASP A 285 -19.18 4.79 3.58
N VAL A 286 -19.79 3.76 3.01
CA VAL A 286 -19.22 2.41 2.92
C VAL A 286 -19.23 1.95 1.48
N ASN A 287 -18.06 1.59 0.94
CA ASN A 287 -17.96 0.88 -0.31
C ASN A 287 -17.70 -0.61 -0.05
N THR A 288 -18.41 -1.47 -0.75
CA THR A 288 -18.24 -2.92 -0.72
C THR A 288 -17.97 -3.41 -2.14
N THR A 289 -16.83 -4.09 -2.32
CA THR A 289 -16.39 -4.66 -3.59
C THR A 289 -16.26 -6.17 -3.43
N LEU A 290 -16.88 -6.93 -4.32
CA LEU A 290 -16.70 -8.37 -4.44
C LEU A 290 -15.79 -8.67 -5.62
N ILE A 291 -14.75 -9.45 -5.38
CA ILE A 291 -13.73 -9.80 -6.37
C ILE A 291 -13.69 -11.32 -6.53
N ARG A 292 -13.58 -11.79 -7.77
CA ARG A 292 -13.35 -13.19 -8.11
C ARG A 292 -11.93 -13.37 -8.63
N THR A 293 -11.23 -14.40 -8.17
CA THR A 293 -9.95 -14.80 -8.74
C THR A 293 -10.13 -15.74 -9.93
N THR A 294 -9.10 -15.89 -10.73
CA THR A 294 -9.09 -16.78 -11.89
C THR A 294 -9.27 -18.24 -11.48
N GLN A 295 -8.71 -18.64 -10.31
CA GLN A 295 -8.88 -19.99 -9.76
C GLN A 295 -10.22 -20.18 -9.00
N GLY A 296 -11.06 -19.15 -8.95
CA GLY A 296 -12.41 -19.24 -8.42
C GLY A 296 -12.58 -18.85 -6.95
N LYS A 297 -11.53 -18.36 -6.28
CA LYS A 297 -11.65 -17.81 -4.93
C LYS A 297 -12.42 -16.49 -4.96
N SER A 298 -12.99 -16.10 -3.82
CA SER A 298 -13.70 -14.82 -3.68
C SER A 298 -13.11 -13.95 -2.59
N ILE A 299 -13.15 -12.64 -2.80
CA ILE A 299 -12.70 -11.62 -1.85
C ILE A 299 -13.81 -10.61 -1.65
N LEU A 300 -14.19 -10.33 -0.39
CA LEU A 300 -14.96 -9.17 -0.02
C LEU A 300 -14.00 -8.09 0.46
N LEU A 301 -14.06 -6.93 -0.17
CA LEU A 301 -13.21 -5.78 0.15
C LEU A 301 -14.09 -4.58 0.51
N GLN A 302 -13.90 -4.02 1.71
CA GLN A 302 -14.64 -2.83 2.16
C GLN A 302 -13.74 -1.62 2.36
N PHE A 303 -14.34 -0.44 2.20
CA PHE A 303 -13.73 0.85 2.48
C PHE A 303 -14.74 1.74 3.22
N ASP A 304 -14.31 2.32 4.35
CA ASP A 304 -15.08 3.29 5.11
C ASP A 304 -14.12 4.18 5.93
N THR A 305 -14.10 5.47 5.62
CA THR A 305 -13.35 6.48 6.39
C THR A 305 -14.24 7.58 6.96
N HIS A 306 -15.55 7.39 6.89
CA HIS A 306 -16.56 8.37 7.29
C HIS A 306 -17.32 7.98 8.55
N THR A 307 -17.52 6.69 8.79
CA THR A 307 -18.32 6.21 9.93
C THR A 307 -17.48 6.18 11.22
N GLY A 308 -18.06 6.63 12.32
CA GLY A 308 -17.45 6.51 13.65
C GLY A 308 -17.36 5.05 14.08
N ARG A 309 -16.15 4.49 14.04
CA ARG A 309 -15.87 3.09 14.33
C ARG A 309 -14.40 2.86 14.71
N PRO A 310 -14.07 1.78 15.45
CA PRO A 310 -12.68 1.40 15.63
C PRO A 310 -12.05 0.95 14.30
N TYR A 311 -10.73 1.10 14.23
CA TYR A 311 -9.93 0.65 13.09
C TYR A 311 -10.10 -0.86 12.85
N SER A 312 -10.26 -1.26 11.59
CA SER A 312 -10.28 -2.67 11.20
C SER A 312 -9.88 -2.84 9.74
N ARG A 313 -9.09 -3.86 9.47
CA ARG A 313 -8.85 -4.37 8.12
C ARG A 313 -9.61 -5.67 7.86
N LEU A 314 -10.49 -6.09 8.77
CA LEU A 314 -11.18 -7.39 8.80
C LEU A 314 -10.20 -8.56 8.88
N ASN A 315 -9.35 -8.71 7.89
CA ASN A 315 -8.31 -9.73 7.79
C ASN A 315 -8.86 -11.15 8.07
N LYS A 316 -9.94 -11.49 7.36
CA LYS A 316 -10.59 -12.79 7.48
C LYS A 316 -10.13 -13.70 6.35
N LEU A 317 -9.84 -14.95 6.69
CA LEU A 317 -9.41 -15.97 5.73
C LEU A 317 -10.14 -17.28 6.00
N CYS A 318 -10.70 -17.88 4.97
CA CYS A 318 -11.39 -19.15 5.02
C CYS A 318 -10.73 -20.17 4.10
N GLY A 319 -10.47 -21.34 4.64
CA GLY A 319 -9.99 -22.49 3.90
C GLY A 319 -10.62 -23.78 4.40
N THR A 320 -10.28 -24.89 3.78
CA THR A 320 -10.83 -26.21 4.14
C THR A 320 -10.30 -26.74 5.47
N GLY A 321 -9.17 -26.21 5.97
CA GLY A 321 -8.52 -26.67 7.22
C GLY A 321 -8.60 -25.67 8.37
N ALA A 322 -8.87 -24.40 8.09
CA ALA A 322 -8.90 -23.35 9.11
C ALA A 322 -9.74 -22.16 8.68
N THR A 323 -10.15 -21.37 9.65
CA THR A 323 -10.76 -20.05 9.46
C THR A 323 -10.14 -19.07 10.45
N HIS A 324 -9.76 -17.90 9.97
CA HIS A 324 -9.27 -16.79 10.79
C HIS A 324 -10.18 -15.58 10.64
N TYR A 325 -10.44 -14.90 11.76
CA TYR A 325 -11.06 -13.57 11.78
C TYR A 325 -10.17 -12.62 12.55
N GLY A 326 -9.89 -11.46 11.96
CA GLY A 326 -9.22 -10.36 12.65
C GLY A 326 -10.20 -9.45 13.41
N TYR A 327 -9.64 -8.57 14.23
CA TYR A 327 -10.32 -7.48 14.91
C TYR A 327 -11.55 -7.87 15.77
N PRO A 328 -11.37 -8.68 16.83
CA PRO A 328 -10.11 -9.23 17.31
C PRO A 328 -9.68 -10.50 16.56
N SER A 329 -8.39 -10.81 16.64
CA SER A 329 -7.81 -12.02 16.02
C SER A 329 -8.36 -13.28 16.68
N ARG A 330 -8.88 -14.20 15.88
CA ARG A 330 -9.48 -15.47 16.29
C ARG A 330 -9.20 -16.54 15.25
N LEU A 331 -8.92 -17.75 15.71
CA LEU A 331 -8.59 -18.89 14.87
C LEU A 331 -9.56 -20.05 15.13
N TYR A 332 -9.97 -20.72 14.06
CA TYR A 332 -10.63 -22.02 14.11
C TYR A 332 -9.81 -23.02 13.30
N LEU A 333 -9.49 -24.15 13.90
CA LEU A 333 -8.80 -25.27 13.23
C LEU A 333 -9.77 -26.43 13.08
N ASP A 334 -9.96 -26.90 11.86
CA ASP A 334 -10.82 -28.05 11.61
C ASP A 334 -10.14 -29.32 12.13
N HIS A 335 -10.88 -30.08 12.97
CA HIS A 335 -10.41 -31.31 13.62
C HIS A 335 -9.10 -31.19 14.42
N GLY A 336 -8.79 -29.99 14.92
CA GLY A 336 -7.67 -29.79 15.85
C GLY A 336 -7.90 -30.40 17.24
N PRO A 337 -6.88 -30.38 18.12
CA PRO A 337 -6.98 -30.99 19.46
C PRO A 337 -8.10 -30.47 20.33
N THR A 338 -8.48 -29.20 20.15
CA THR A 338 -9.56 -28.52 20.87
C THR A 338 -10.76 -28.28 19.97
N TRP A 339 -10.95 -29.14 18.95
CA TRP A 339 -12.01 -28.98 17.96
C TRP A 339 -13.40 -28.99 18.56
N ASP A 340 -14.12 -27.90 18.35
CA ASP A 340 -15.53 -27.73 18.64
C ASP A 340 -16.15 -26.90 17.50
N TRP A 341 -17.08 -27.48 16.76
CA TRP A 341 -17.68 -26.88 15.57
C TRP A 341 -18.51 -25.61 15.83
N HIS A 342 -18.67 -25.19 17.10
CA HIS A 342 -19.37 -23.98 17.49
C HIS A 342 -18.47 -22.90 18.09
N ARG A 343 -17.19 -23.15 18.27
CA ARG A 343 -16.30 -22.24 19.01
C ARG A 343 -14.99 -21.99 18.31
N TRP A 344 -14.50 -20.77 18.48
CA TRP A 344 -13.10 -20.44 18.17
C TRP A 344 -12.17 -21.25 19.09
N GLN A 345 -10.92 -21.44 18.65
CA GLN A 345 -9.89 -22.00 19.50
C GLN A 345 -9.80 -21.19 20.80
N ASP A 346 -9.53 -21.87 21.92
CA ASP A 346 -9.22 -21.21 23.18
C ASP A 346 -7.84 -20.52 23.14
N ASP A 347 -7.52 -19.75 24.17
CA ASP A 347 -6.29 -18.95 24.23
C ASP A 347 -5.04 -19.86 24.15
N GLU A 348 -5.05 -21.04 24.77
CA GLU A 348 -3.92 -21.97 24.74
C GLU A 348 -3.63 -22.48 23.31
N ALA A 349 -4.65 -22.92 22.59
CA ALA A 349 -4.51 -23.41 21.24
C ALA A 349 -4.18 -22.28 20.26
N TYR A 350 -4.75 -21.08 20.47
CA TYR A 350 -4.41 -19.89 19.68
C TYR A 350 -2.94 -19.50 19.87
N ASP A 351 -2.46 -19.41 21.11
CA ASP A 351 -1.08 -19.04 21.44
C ASP A 351 -0.08 -20.10 20.94
N ALA A 352 -0.44 -21.38 20.97
CA ALA A 352 0.35 -22.46 20.40
C ALA A 352 0.52 -22.26 18.88
N ALA A 353 -0.55 -21.95 18.15
CA ALA A 353 -0.49 -21.67 16.72
C ALA A 353 0.30 -20.39 16.41
N ARG A 354 0.17 -19.34 17.23
CA ARG A 354 0.98 -18.11 17.12
C ARG A 354 2.47 -18.40 17.25
N THR A 355 2.85 -19.28 18.14
CA THR A 355 4.25 -19.66 18.37
C THR A 355 4.78 -20.58 17.28
N GLU A 356 4.01 -21.61 16.91
CA GLU A 356 4.41 -22.62 15.93
C GLU A 356 4.61 -22.02 14.53
N TYR A 357 3.73 -21.11 14.12
CA TYR A 357 3.74 -20.51 12.79
C TYR A 357 4.23 -19.05 12.76
N ASP A 358 4.90 -18.57 13.82
CA ASP A 358 5.53 -17.24 13.79
C ASP A 358 6.42 -17.12 12.54
N HIS A 359 6.25 -16.03 11.79
CA HIS A 359 6.99 -15.89 10.53
C HIS A 359 8.48 -15.67 10.80
N PRO A 360 9.40 -16.42 10.15
CA PRO A 360 10.83 -16.30 10.40
C PRO A 360 11.37 -14.87 10.29
N LEU A 361 10.86 -14.10 9.33
CA LEU A 361 11.23 -12.69 9.17
C LEU A 361 10.87 -11.88 10.41
N TRP A 362 9.62 -11.99 10.89
CA TRP A 362 9.17 -11.27 12.08
C TRP A 362 9.94 -11.68 13.32
N ALA A 363 10.13 -12.97 13.49
CA ALA A 363 10.89 -13.52 14.60
C ALA A 363 12.36 -13.05 14.64
N SER A 364 13.01 -12.92 13.47
CA SER A 364 14.40 -12.49 13.34
C SER A 364 14.61 -11.00 13.64
N LEU A 365 13.57 -10.18 13.55
CA LEU A 365 13.64 -8.72 13.67
C LEU A 365 13.05 -8.17 14.98
N LYS A 366 12.81 -9.01 15.99
CA LYS A 366 12.13 -8.62 17.25
C LYS A 366 12.73 -7.40 17.94
N GLU A 367 14.05 -7.26 17.98
CA GLU A 367 14.71 -6.08 18.57
C GLU A 367 14.37 -4.80 17.81
N GLY A 368 14.53 -4.81 16.48
CA GLY A 368 14.20 -3.66 15.63
C GLY A 368 12.72 -3.32 15.68
N ILE A 369 11.85 -4.31 15.68
CA ILE A 369 10.39 -4.14 15.83
C ILE A 369 10.07 -3.47 17.17
N THR A 370 10.66 -3.94 18.27
CA THR A 370 10.43 -3.38 19.61
C THR A 370 10.91 -1.93 19.70
N ALA A 371 12.05 -1.61 19.10
CA ALA A 371 12.61 -0.26 19.07
C ALA A 371 11.79 0.72 18.19
N ASN A 372 10.99 0.22 17.25
CA ASN A 372 10.27 1.01 16.24
C ASN A 372 8.74 0.83 16.31
N GLN A 373 8.18 0.64 17.49
CA GLN A 373 6.73 0.45 17.71
C GLN A 373 5.88 1.63 17.22
N GLN A 374 6.42 2.86 17.20
CA GLN A 374 5.79 4.04 16.63
C GLN A 374 5.49 3.91 15.13
N GLY A 375 6.21 3.03 14.41
CA GLY A 375 5.94 2.66 13.03
C GLY A 375 4.86 1.58 12.92
N HIS A 376 3.63 1.87 13.34
CA HIS A 376 2.47 0.96 13.30
C HIS A 376 2.75 -0.42 13.92
N GLY A 377 3.31 -0.43 15.13
CA GLY A 377 3.61 -1.68 15.85
C GLY A 377 4.79 -2.46 15.25
N GLY A 378 5.65 -1.80 14.48
CA GLY A 378 6.87 -2.38 13.89
C GLY A 378 6.75 -2.78 12.43
N MET A 379 5.56 -2.83 11.84
CA MET A 379 5.43 -3.25 10.43
C MET A 379 6.11 -2.29 9.44
N ASP A 380 6.16 -1.01 9.72
CA ASP A 380 6.87 -0.03 8.89
C ASP A 380 8.39 -0.28 8.90
N PHE A 381 8.94 -0.63 10.05
CA PHE A 381 10.35 -1.00 10.15
C PHE A 381 10.67 -2.26 9.33
N VAL A 382 9.86 -3.31 9.45
CA VAL A 382 10.06 -4.56 8.69
C VAL A 382 9.98 -4.30 7.19
N MET A 383 9.02 -3.49 6.74
CA MET A 383 8.89 -3.08 5.34
C MET A 383 10.14 -2.38 4.82
N MET A 384 10.62 -1.35 5.53
CA MET A 384 11.80 -0.59 5.12
C MET A 384 13.08 -1.44 5.21
N TYR A 385 13.20 -2.29 6.23
CA TYR A 385 14.28 -3.27 6.33
C TYR A 385 14.33 -4.16 5.10
N ARG A 386 13.21 -4.77 4.72
CA ARG A 386 13.14 -5.66 3.54
C ARG A 386 13.50 -4.93 2.25
N LEU A 387 12.95 -3.73 2.04
CA LEU A 387 13.25 -2.93 0.86
C LEU A 387 14.76 -2.67 0.73
N ILE A 388 15.38 -2.14 1.76
CA ILE A 388 16.80 -1.77 1.71
C ILE A 388 17.69 -3.03 1.62
N ARG A 389 17.40 -4.07 2.41
CA ARG A 389 18.23 -5.28 2.43
C ARG A 389 18.15 -6.08 1.12
N CYS A 390 16.97 -6.17 0.51
CA CYS A 390 16.85 -6.77 -0.82
C CYS A 390 17.66 -6.01 -1.88
N LEU A 391 17.65 -4.68 -1.83
CA LEU A 391 18.51 -3.86 -2.73
C LEU A 391 20.00 -4.03 -2.42
N ASN A 392 20.39 -4.13 -1.15
CA ASN A 392 21.80 -4.39 -0.79
C ASN A 392 22.29 -5.72 -1.37
N GLU A 393 21.48 -6.77 -1.28
CA GLU A 393 21.86 -8.13 -1.71
C GLU A 393 21.65 -8.34 -3.22
N GLY A 394 20.97 -7.44 -3.92
CA GLY A 394 20.66 -7.58 -5.34
C GLY A 394 19.73 -8.76 -5.63
N VAL A 395 18.74 -8.96 -4.76
CA VAL A 395 17.71 -10.00 -4.92
C VAL A 395 16.37 -9.36 -5.26
N ALA A 396 15.41 -10.17 -5.73
CA ALA A 396 14.05 -9.70 -6.00
C ALA A 396 13.43 -9.08 -4.74
N LEU A 397 12.72 -7.97 -4.90
CA LEU A 397 11.94 -7.36 -3.83
C LEU A 397 10.73 -8.22 -3.49
N ASP A 398 10.18 -8.07 -2.28
CA ASP A 398 9.01 -8.83 -1.83
C ASP A 398 7.76 -8.51 -2.66
N LEU A 399 7.61 -7.25 -3.03
CA LEU A 399 6.53 -6.76 -3.88
C LEU A 399 7.13 -6.25 -5.20
N SER A 400 6.44 -6.54 -6.28
CA SER A 400 6.80 -6.07 -7.63
C SER A 400 5.96 -4.85 -8.02
N VAL A 401 6.28 -4.25 -9.17
CA VAL A 401 5.43 -3.20 -9.78
C VAL A 401 4.03 -3.73 -10.09
N TYR A 402 3.90 -5.02 -10.37
CA TYR A 402 2.60 -5.64 -10.67
C TYR A 402 1.70 -5.71 -9.45
N ASP A 403 2.26 -6.01 -8.26
CA ASP A 403 1.50 -6.00 -6.99
C ASP A 403 0.93 -4.59 -6.73
N GLY A 404 1.78 -3.57 -6.79
CA GLY A 404 1.37 -2.19 -6.58
C GLY A 404 0.31 -1.71 -7.59
N ALA A 405 0.53 -2.01 -8.87
CA ALA A 405 -0.40 -1.66 -9.94
C ALA A 405 -1.74 -2.39 -9.77
N LEU A 406 -1.75 -3.70 -9.54
CA LEU A 406 -2.97 -4.50 -9.41
C LEU A 406 -3.82 -4.05 -8.21
N TRP A 407 -3.21 -3.91 -7.04
CA TRP A 407 -3.95 -3.55 -5.83
C TRP A 407 -4.49 -2.13 -5.88
N SER A 408 -3.78 -1.20 -6.51
CA SER A 408 -4.25 0.17 -6.74
C SER A 408 -5.34 0.21 -7.82
N LEU A 409 -5.19 -0.59 -8.89
CA LEU A 409 -6.16 -0.68 -9.99
C LEU A 409 -7.54 -1.14 -9.53
N VAL A 410 -7.62 -2.02 -8.53
CA VAL A 410 -8.91 -2.46 -7.95
C VAL A 410 -9.72 -1.25 -7.47
N GLY A 411 -9.08 -0.24 -6.89
CA GLY A 411 -9.76 1.01 -6.50
C GLY A 411 -10.35 1.74 -7.70
N VAL A 412 -9.57 1.91 -8.75
CA VAL A 412 -10.01 2.53 -10.02
C VAL A 412 -11.20 1.80 -10.63
N LEU A 413 -11.12 0.46 -10.69
CA LEU A 413 -12.20 -0.36 -11.26
C LEU A 413 -13.44 -0.40 -10.36
N SER A 414 -13.27 -0.25 -9.04
CA SER A 414 -14.40 -0.12 -8.12
C SER A 414 -15.21 1.16 -8.39
N GLU A 415 -14.53 2.29 -8.61
CA GLU A 415 -15.17 3.55 -8.98
C GLU A 415 -15.93 3.41 -10.31
N ARG A 416 -15.33 2.73 -11.28
CA ARG A 416 -15.97 2.47 -12.56
C ARG A 416 -17.22 1.59 -12.41
N SER A 417 -17.16 0.52 -11.61
CA SER A 417 -18.32 -0.34 -11.33
C SER A 417 -19.46 0.47 -10.70
N VAL A 418 -19.18 1.30 -9.69
CA VAL A 418 -20.16 2.17 -9.04
C VAL A 418 -20.78 3.15 -10.06
N ALA A 419 -19.97 3.83 -10.85
CA ALA A 419 -20.42 4.80 -11.83
C ALA A 419 -21.27 4.18 -12.96
N GLU A 420 -21.04 2.91 -13.28
CA GLU A 420 -21.78 2.15 -14.32
C GLU A 420 -22.93 1.33 -13.73
N GLY A 421 -23.48 1.71 -12.58
CA GLY A 421 -24.66 1.07 -11.97
C GLY A 421 -24.36 -0.27 -11.31
N ASN A 422 -23.19 -0.41 -10.72
CA ASN A 422 -22.70 -1.61 -10.03
C ASN A 422 -22.46 -2.79 -11.00
N ARG A 423 -22.07 -2.48 -12.21
CA ARG A 423 -21.79 -3.46 -13.24
C ARG A 423 -20.51 -4.24 -12.94
N ARG A 424 -20.46 -5.51 -13.37
CA ARG A 424 -19.22 -6.28 -13.39
C ARG A 424 -18.19 -5.61 -14.27
N ILE A 425 -16.96 -5.47 -13.72
CA ILE A 425 -15.77 -4.98 -14.43
C ILE A 425 -14.73 -6.09 -14.43
N ASP A 426 -14.23 -6.44 -15.61
CA ASP A 426 -13.12 -7.37 -15.72
C ASP A 426 -11.82 -6.69 -15.30
N VAL A 427 -10.96 -7.43 -14.58
CA VAL A 427 -9.64 -6.94 -14.15
C VAL A 427 -8.63 -7.35 -15.23
N PRO A 428 -7.90 -6.39 -15.84
CA PRO A 428 -6.89 -6.72 -16.84
C PRO A 428 -5.73 -7.47 -16.19
N ASP A 429 -5.04 -8.30 -16.98
CA ASP A 429 -3.80 -8.92 -16.55
C ASP A 429 -2.66 -7.90 -16.59
N VAL A 430 -2.26 -7.44 -15.42
CA VAL A 430 -1.18 -6.44 -15.26
C VAL A 430 0.22 -7.07 -15.39
N SER A 431 0.33 -8.39 -15.49
CA SER A 431 1.58 -9.14 -15.39
C SER A 431 2.02 -9.83 -16.69
N GLY A 432 1.27 -9.62 -17.80
CA GLY A 432 1.59 -10.22 -19.09
C GLY A 432 1.66 -11.76 -19.06
N GLY A 433 0.82 -12.39 -18.26
CA GLY A 433 0.76 -13.84 -18.11
C GLY A 433 1.75 -14.44 -17.10
N SER A 434 2.66 -13.65 -16.54
CA SER A 434 3.67 -14.17 -15.59
C SER A 434 3.04 -14.69 -14.28
N TRP A 435 1.83 -14.24 -13.93
CA TRP A 435 1.07 -14.73 -12.77
C TRP A 435 0.80 -16.22 -12.76
N ALA A 436 0.79 -16.87 -13.94
CA ALA A 436 0.50 -18.31 -14.06
C ALA A 436 1.63 -19.19 -13.49
N SER A 437 2.83 -18.64 -13.33
CA SER A 437 3.95 -19.35 -12.71
C SER A 437 3.81 -19.34 -11.19
N LYS A 438 3.67 -20.51 -10.59
CA LYS A 438 3.63 -20.66 -9.13
C LYS A 438 5.04 -20.58 -8.58
N ALA A 439 5.36 -19.50 -7.85
CA ALA A 439 6.64 -19.31 -7.20
C ALA A 439 6.43 -19.00 -5.70
N GLU A 440 7.41 -19.34 -4.88
CA GLU A 440 7.40 -18.95 -3.47
C GLU A 440 7.50 -17.42 -3.35
N HIS A 441 6.71 -16.84 -2.43
CA HIS A 441 6.74 -15.40 -2.20
C HIS A 441 8.13 -14.98 -1.65
N PRO A 442 8.76 -13.93 -2.21
CA PRO A 442 10.12 -13.52 -1.81
C PRO A 442 10.29 -13.20 -0.33
N VAL A 443 9.22 -12.82 0.37
CA VAL A 443 9.24 -12.50 1.81
C VAL A 443 9.74 -13.68 2.68
N PHE A 444 9.71 -14.91 2.17
CA PHE A 444 10.28 -16.08 2.84
C PHE A 444 11.79 -16.22 2.66
N ARG A 445 12.39 -15.45 1.75
CA ARG A 445 13.84 -15.45 1.55
C ARG A 445 14.53 -14.70 2.68
N ALA A 446 15.59 -15.26 3.26
CA ALA A 446 16.48 -14.57 4.16
C ALA A 446 17.30 -13.50 3.41
N VAL A 447 17.47 -12.31 4.00
CA VAL A 447 18.32 -11.21 3.51
C VAL A 447 18.99 -10.48 4.67
#